data_5608f8b82105d0618e6735ad88fe293c
#
_entry.id   5608f8b82105d0618e6735ad88fe293c
#
_cell.length_a   1.000
_cell.length_b   1.000
_cell.length_c   1.000
_cell.angle_alpha   90.00
_cell.angle_beta   90.00
_cell.angle_gamma   90.00
#
_symmetry.space_group_name_H-M   'P 1'
#
loop_
_entity.id
_entity.type
_entity.pdbx_description
1 polymer ?
#
loop_
_entity_poly.entity_id
_entity_poly.type
_entity_poly.pdbx_seq_one_letter_code
_entity_poly.pdbx_strand_id
1 'polypeptide(L)'
;MICQKDGSITASNKKLILGSGSPRRRELLELLNLIPNDIRAPNVDETPLKAELPRKYCNRIASSKLAALPVADDEIILCADTTVALGRRIMGKPNGIDEARAFLIKLSGRRHKVITSIAVKNSERSWQKDVVSTVQMKRLSSKELEGYLCTGDWQDKAGGYGIQGPAGAFIPWVTGSYPAIMGLPLPETAHLLQAAGLQIWKTS
;
A
#
# COMPACT_ATOMS: atom_id res chain seq x y z
N MET A 1 49.87 17.03 -5.87
CA MET A 1 49.79 15.54 -5.89
C MET A 1 48.31 15.20 -5.67
N ILE A 2 47.57 15.04 -6.73
CA ILE A 2 46.09 14.85 -6.70
C ILE A 2 45.87 13.34 -6.73
N CYS A 3 45.32 12.80 -5.66
CA CYS A 3 44.95 11.39 -5.56
C CYS A 3 43.64 11.20 -6.32
N GLN A 4 43.71 10.68 -7.55
CA GLN A 4 42.56 10.16 -8.28
C GLN A 4 42.14 8.88 -7.57
N LYS A 5 40.94 8.90 -6.95
CA LYS A 5 40.23 7.70 -6.58
C LYS A 5 39.33 7.32 -7.74
N ASP A 6 39.80 6.36 -8.52
CA ASP A 6 38.96 5.62 -9.46
C ASP A 6 37.97 4.77 -8.69
N GLY A 7 36.88 5.40 -8.33
CA GLY A 7 35.68 4.72 -7.82
C GLY A 7 34.70 4.57 -8.97
N SER A 8 34.81 3.52 -9.75
CA SER A 8 33.77 3.14 -10.71
C SER A 8 32.51 2.82 -9.90
N ILE A 9 31.65 3.80 -9.74
CA ILE A 9 30.28 3.60 -9.27
C ILE A 9 29.57 2.93 -10.46
N THR A 10 29.56 1.61 -10.45
CA THR A 10 28.69 0.84 -11.33
C THR A 10 27.26 1.24 -10.96
N ALA A 11 26.63 2.05 -11.79
CA ALA A 11 25.23 2.37 -11.67
C ALA A 11 24.46 1.03 -11.59
N SER A 12 23.88 0.75 -10.43
CA SER A 12 23.14 -0.50 -10.22
C SER A 12 21.97 -0.52 -11.20
N ASN A 13 22.09 -1.33 -12.24
CA ASN A 13 21.06 -1.50 -13.28
C ASN A 13 19.95 -2.43 -12.78
N LYS A 14 19.53 -2.25 -11.49
CA LYS A 14 18.49 -3.07 -10.88
C LYS A 14 17.13 -2.75 -11.47
N LYS A 15 16.38 -3.80 -11.80
CA LYS A 15 15.00 -3.72 -12.29
C LYS A 15 14.02 -3.67 -11.10
N LEU A 16 13.12 -2.69 -11.11
CA LEU A 16 12.05 -2.62 -10.11
C LEU A 16 10.84 -3.45 -10.58
N ILE A 17 10.46 -4.43 -9.79
CA ILE A 17 9.27 -5.25 -10.01
C ILE A 17 8.21 -4.87 -8.98
N LEU A 18 7.02 -4.48 -9.45
CA LEU A 18 5.88 -4.22 -8.56
C LEU A 18 5.06 -5.50 -8.37
N GLY A 19 5.15 -6.09 -7.18
CA GLY A 19 4.36 -7.25 -6.76
C GLY A 19 2.93 -6.87 -6.35
N SER A 20 2.21 -6.16 -7.23
CA SER A 20 0.84 -5.71 -6.97
C SER A 20 0.12 -5.31 -8.24
N GLY A 21 -1.12 -5.79 -8.42
CA GLY A 21 -2.01 -5.35 -9.50
C GLY A 21 -2.73 -4.01 -9.23
N SER A 22 -2.46 -3.33 -8.12
CA SER A 22 -3.14 -2.08 -7.75
C SER A 22 -2.66 -0.90 -8.61
N PRO A 23 -3.54 -0.25 -9.42
CA PRO A 23 -3.19 0.94 -10.19
C PRO A 23 -2.67 2.08 -9.31
N ARG A 24 -3.27 2.27 -8.13
CA ARG A 24 -2.88 3.31 -7.17
C ARG A 24 -1.42 3.21 -6.70
N ARG A 25 -0.91 1.99 -6.52
CA ARG A 25 0.50 1.79 -6.14
C ARG A 25 1.45 2.16 -7.26
N ARG A 26 1.06 1.91 -8.50
CA ARG A 26 1.82 2.36 -9.67
C ARG A 26 1.84 3.89 -9.74
N GLU A 27 0.68 4.54 -9.63
CA GLU A 27 0.57 6.00 -9.59
C GLU A 27 1.43 6.62 -8.48
N LEU A 28 1.45 6.01 -7.29
CA LEU A 28 2.28 6.46 -6.17
C LEU A 28 3.79 6.28 -6.43
N LEU A 29 4.21 5.23 -7.12
CA LEU A 29 5.60 5.07 -7.57
C LEU A 29 6.00 6.12 -8.60
N GLU A 30 5.10 6.48 -9.51
CA GLU A 30 5.31 7.52 -10.51
C GLU A 30 5.59 8.89 -9.87
N LEU A 31 5.02 9.17 -8.67
CA LEU A 31 5.37 10.39 -7.90
C LEU A 31 6.83 10.41 -7.42
N LEU A 32 7.48 9.25 -7.34
CA LEU A 32 8.92 9.13 -7.07
C LEU A 32 9.75 9.06 -8.37
N ASN A 33 9.14 9.31 -9.53
CA ASN A 33 9.72 9.08 -10.86
C ASN A 33 10.19 7.63 -11.06
N LEU A 34 9.53 6.67 -10.41
CA LEU A 34 9.80 5.25 -10.53
C LEU A 34 8.72 4.58 -11.38
N ILE A 35 9.12 4.04 -12.51
CA ILE A 35 8.27 3.21 -13.37
C ILE A 35 8.72 1.76 -13.18
N PRO A 36 7.85 0.86 -12.68
CA PRO A 36 8.20 -0.55 -12.58
C PRO A 36 8.55 -1.14 -13.95
N ASN A 37 9.62 -1.93 -14.00
CA ASN A 37 10.01 -2.65 -15.22
C ASN A 37 9.03 -3.78 -15.53
N ASP A 38 8.37 -4.33 -14.50
CA ASP A 38 7.37 -5.39 -14.63
C ASP A 38 6.37 -5.34 -13.47
N ILE A 39 5.17 -5.89 -13.68
CA ILE A 39 4.11 -5.99 -12.68
C ILE A 39 3.74 -7.47 -12.52
N ARG A 40 4.02 -8.03 -11.35
CA ARG A 40 3.75 -9.44 -11.02
C ARG A 40 2.82 -9.48 -9.81
N ALA A 41 1.50 -9.54 -10.01
CA ALA A 41 0.54 -9.63 -8.92
C ALA A 41 0.55 -11.06 -8.33
N PRO A 42 1.03 -11.27 -7.10
CA PRO A 42 1.02 -12.59 -6.49
C PRO A 42 -0.40 -12.99 -6.08
N ASN A 43 -0.72 -14.26 -6.26
CA ASN A 43 -1.94 -14.85 -5.73
C ASN A 43 -1.61 -15.55 -4.40
N VAL A 44 -2.11 -15.00 -3.28
CA VAL A 44 -1.90 -15.53 -1.94
C VAL A 44 -3.23 -15.55 -1.18
N ASP A 45 -3.35 -16.47 -0.22
CA ASP A 45 -4.50 -16.49 0.68
C ASP A 45 -4.45 -15.29 1.64
N GLU A 46 -5.39 -14.38 1.46
CA GLU A 46 -5.56 -13.18 2.29
C GLU A 46 -6.58 -13.39 3.43
N THR A 47 -6.99 -14.61 3.71
CA THR A 47 -7.93 -14.90 4.81
C THR A 47 -7.29 -14.55 6.17
N PRO A 48 -7.95 -13.71 7.01
CA PRO A 48 -7.49 -13.44 8.36
C PRO A 48 -7.47 -14.70 9.23
N LEU A 49 -6.40 -14.87 9.99
CA LEU A 49 -6.31 -15.97 10.97
C LEU A 49 -7.20 -15.69 12.19
N LYS A 50 -7.55 -16.75 12.93
CA LYS A 50 -8.37 -16.64 14.15
C LYS A 50 -7.74 -15.62 15.12
N ALA A 51 -8.53 -14.61 15.51
CA ALA A 51 -8.14 -13.54 16.42
C ALA A 51 -6.92 -12.70 15.97
N GLU A 52 -6.57 -12.72 14.70
CA GLU A 52 -5.44 -11.96 14.16
C GLU A 52 -5.67 -10.45 14.29
N LEU A 53 -4.66 -9.74 14.81
CA LEU A 53 -4.72 -8.29 14.94
C LEU A 53 -4.46 -7.63 13.57
N PRO A 54 -5.15 -6.52 13.23
CA PRO A 54 -5.06 -5.91 11.91
C PRO A 54 -3.63 -5.59 11.45
N ARG A 55 -2.75 -5.12 12.35
CA ARG A 55 -1.36 -4.81 12.01
C ARG A 55 -0.55 -6.07 11.71
N LYS A 56 -0.77 -7.15 12.49
CA LYS A 56 -0.12 -8.44 12.23
C LYS A 56 -0.58 -9.04 10.92
N TYR A 57 -1.90 -8.98 10.67
CA TYR A 57 -2.49 -9.40 9.41
C TYR A 57 -1.87 -8.68 8.21
N CYS A 58 -1.87 -7.34 8.22
CA CYS A 58 -1.33 -6.52 7.13
C CYS A 58 0.15 -6.87 6.85
N ASN A 59 0.95 -7.02 7.92
CA ASN A 59 2.36 -7.40 7.80
C ASN A 59 2.54 -8.80 7.22
N ARG A 60 1.75 -9.78 7.70
CA ARG A 60 1.78 -11.15 7.18
C ARG A 60 1.43 -11.20 5.69
N ILE A 61 0.37 -10.50 5.27
CA ILE A 61 -0.06 -10.51 3.87
C ILE A 61 1.00 -9.88 2.96
N ALA A 62 1.60 -8.74 3.37
CA ALA A 62 2.69 -8.12 2.60
C ALA A 62 3.90 -9.07 2.45
N SER A 63 4.29 -9.75 3.53
CA SER A 63 5.37 -10.75 3.51
C SER A 63 5.03 -11.96 2.66
N SER A 64 3.80 -12.48 2.75
CA SER A 64 3.35 -13.63 1.95
C SER A 64 3.35 -13.30 0.46
N LYS A 65 2.91 -12.08 0.09
CA LYS A 65 2.99 -11.58 -1.29
C LYS A 65 4.43 -11.54 -1.80
N LEU A 66 5.35 -11.04 -0.97
CA LEU A 66 6.76 -10.97 -1.32
C LEU A 66 7.39 -12.36 -1.47
N ALA A 67 7.06 -13.29 -0.56
CA ALA A 67 7.59 -14.66 -0.56
C ALA A 67 7.15 -15.46 -1.79
N ALA A 68 5.92 -15.21 -2.28
CA ALA A 68 5.35 -15.92 -3.42
C ALA A 68 6.00 -15.58 -4.78
N LEU A 69 6.79 -14.51 -4.87
CA LEU A 69 7.43 -14.10 -6.12
C LEU A 69 8.90 -14.52 -6.14
N PRO A 70 9.39 -15.22 -7.17
CA PRO A 70 10.84 -15.42 -7.37
C PRO A 70 11.51 -14.08 -7.69
N VAL A 71 12.78 -13.92 -7.31
CA VAL A 71 13.58 -12.73 -7.57
C VAL A 71 14.88 -13.13 -8.29
N ALA A 72 15.20 -12.46 -9.39
CA ALA A 72 16.48 -12.60 -10.09
C ALA A 72 17.55 -11.68 -9.49
N ASP A 73 18.83 -11.93 -9.84
CA ASP A 73 19.95 -11.18 -9.26
C ASP A 73 19.93 -9.68 -9.60
N ASP A 74 19.35 -9.31 -10.73
CA ASP A 74 19.19 -7.92 -11.19
C ASP A 74 17.85 -7.32 -10.82
N GLU A 75 17.01 -7.99 -9.99
CA GLU A 75 15.67 -7.53 -9.63
C GLU A 75 15.59 -7.05 -8.19
N ILE A 76 14.70 -6.08 -7.99
CA ILE A 76 14.18 -5.67 -6.68
C ILE A 76 12.66 -5.78 -6.74
N ILE A 77 12.07 -6.55 -5.83
CA ILE A 77 10.62 -6.75 -5.77
C ILE A 77 10.05 -5.91 -4.62
N LEU A 78 9.02 -5.13 -4.92
CA LEU A 78 8.22 -4.38 -3.95
C LEU A 78 6.81 -4.95 -3.89
N CYS A 79 6.41 -5.45 -2.72
CA CYS A 79 5.02 -5.81 -2.42
C CYS A 79 4.45 -4.88 -1.34
N ALA A 80 3.14 -4.76 -1.31
CA ALA A 80 2.45 -4.03 -0.26
C ALA A 80 1.08 -4.65 0.04
N ASP A 81 0.62 -4.41 1.26
CA ASP A 81 -0.76 -4.66 1.67
C ASP A 81 -1.33 -3.45 2.39
N THR A 82 -2.65 -3.24 2.29
CA THR A 82 -3.35 -2.14 2.94
C THR A 82 -4.63 -2.64 3.58
N THR A 83 -4.75 -2.43 4.88
CA THR A 83 -5.82 -2.94 5.71
C THR A 83 -6.53 -1.80 6.42
N VAL A 84 -7.84 -1.72 6.28
CA VAL A 84 -8.69 -0.83 7.08
C VAL A 84 -9.13 -1.56 8.34
N ALA A 85 -9.06 -0.90 9.50
CA ALA A 85 -9.41 -1.49 10.78
C ALA A 85 -10.25 -0.56 11.66
N LEU A 86 -11.41 -1.05 12.09
CA LEU A 86 -12.21 -0.40 13.12
C LEU A 86 -12.02 -1.14 14.46
N GLY A 87 -11.22 -0.55 15.34
CA GLY A 87 -10.75 -1.25 16.54
C GLY A 87 -9.91 -2.48 16.16
N ARG A 88 -10.38 -3.67 16.56
CA ARG A 88 -9.73 -4.95 16.22
C ARG A 88 -10.31 -5.63 14.97
N ARG A 89 -11.37 -5.06 14.39
CA ARG A 89 -12.03 -5.63 13.22
C ARG A 89 -11.29 -5.24 11.95
N ILE A 90 -10.83 -6.22 11.22
CA ILE A 90 -10.32 -6.08 9.85
C ILE A 90 -11.51 -5.85 8.92
N MET A 91 -11.40 -4.84 8.07
CA MET A 91 -12.38 -4.51 7.04
C MET A 91 -11.68 -4.65 5.69
N GLY A 92 -11.83 -5.84 5.10
CA GLY A 92 -11.24 -6.18 3.81
C GLY A 92 -11.91 -5.46 2.64
N LYS A 93 -11.68 -5.98 1.44
CA LYS A 93 -12.43 -5.57 0.25
C LYS A 93 -13.83 -6.17 0.35
N PRO A 94 -14.89 -5.38 0.16
CA PRO A 94 -16.26 -5.90 0.20
C PRO A 94 -16.54 -6.79 -1.03
N ASN A 95 -17.22 -7.91 -0.80
CA ASN A 95 -17.60 -8.84 -1.87
C ASN A 95 -18.80 -8.36 -2.71
N GLY A 96 -19.48 -7.29 -2.25
CA GLY A 96 -20.64 -6.73 -2.94
C GLY A 96 -21.12 -5.44 -2.28
N ILE A 97 -22.13 -4.83 -2.88
CA ILE A 97 -22.67 -3.53 -2.47
C ILE A 97 -23.21 -3.54 -1.03
N ASP A 98 -23.83 -4.65 -0.59
CA ASP A 98 -24.40 -4.76 0.75
C ASP A 98 -23.31 -4.82 1.83
N GLU A 99 -22.19 -5.50 1.55
CA GLU A 99 -21.05 -5.51 2.46
C GLU A 99 -20.36 -4.15 2.47
N ALA A 100 -20.21 -3.48 1.31
CA ALA A 100 -19.70 -2.12 1.22
C ALA A 100 -20.57 -1.15 2.05
N ARG A 101 -21.88 -1.25 1.92
CA ARG A 101 -22.87 -0.50 2.73
C ARG A 101 -22.65 -0.74 4.22
N ALA A 102 -22.56 -1.99 4.63
CA ALA A 102 -22.34 -2.36 6.02
C ALA A 102 -21.01 -1.81 6.58
N PHE A 103 -19.97 -1.79 5.76
CA PHE A 103 -18.68 -1.20 6.15
C PHE A 103 -18.79 0.32 6.32
N LEU A 104 -19.35 1.01 5.36
CA LEU A 104 -19.52 2.48 5.41
C LEU A 104 -20.39 2.93 6.58
N ILE A 105 -21.48 2.21 6.89
CA ILE A 105 -22.31 2.45 8.06
C ILE A 105 -21.49 2.33 9.36
N LYS A 106 -20.62 1.31 9.46
CA LYS A 106 -19.75 1.12 10.63
C LYS A 106 -18.69 2.20 10.75
N LEU A 107 -18.18 2.73 9.64
CA LEU A 107 -17.16 3.79 9.61
C LEU A 107 -17.75 5.19 9.80
N SER A 108 -19.02 5.39 9.45
CA SER A 108 -19.72 6.67 9.52
C SER A 108 -19.65 7.27 10.92
N GLY A 109 -19.19 8.53 11.00
CA GLY A 109 -19.03 9.29 12.24
C GLY A 109 -17.87 8.82 13.15
N ARG A 110 -16.98 7.96 12.67
CA ARG A 110 -15.95 7.34 13.51
C ARG A 110 -14.53 7.57 12.95
N ARG A 111 -13.58 7.43 13.87
CA ARG A 111 -12.15 7.27 13.53
C ARG A 111 -11.83 5.79 13.37
N HIS A 112 -11.04 5.49 12.37
CA HIS A 112 -10.54 4.16 12.08
C HIS A 112 -9.08 4.21 11.64
N LYS A 113 -8.41 3.07 11.66
CA LYS A 113 -7.02 2.97 11.24
C LYS A 113 -6.92 2.42 9.82
N VAL A 114 -5.96 2.95 9.07
CA VAL A 114 -5.49 2.38 7.82
C VAL A 114 -4.02 2.01 8.04
N ILE A 115 -3.73 0.75 7.83
CA ILE A 115 -2.40 0.17 8.02
C ILE A 115 -1.90 -0.23 6.66
N THR A 116 -0.74 0.26 6.26
CA THR A 116 -0.09 -0.19 5.03
C THR A 116 1.28 -0.74 5.36
N SER A 117 1.49 -1.99 5.00
CA SER A 117 2.77 -2.69 5.10
C SER A 117 3.39 -2.80 3.71
N ILE A 118 4.67 -2.46 3.61
CA ILE A 118 5.50 -2.66 2.43
C ILE A 118 6.58 -3.68 2.73
N ALA A 119 6.85 -4.54 1.77
CA ALA A 119 7.90 -5.54 1.85
C ALA A 119 8.73 -5.48 0.55
N VAL A 120 10.04 -5.42 0.68
CA VAL A 120 10.99 -5.32 -0.43
C VAL A 120 12.00 -6.45 -0.32
N LYS A 121 12.42 -7.02 -1.44
CA LYS A 121 13.57 -7.95 -1.48
C LYS A 121 14.41 -7.76 -2.74
N ASN A 122 15.67 -8.11 -2.61
CA ASN A 122 16.58 -8.44 -3.71
C ASN A 122 17.01 -9.92 -3.57
N SER A 123 17.96 -10.38 -4.34
CA SER A 123 18.47 -11.77 -4.30
C SER A 123 19.14 -12.14 -2.97
N GLU A 124 19.60 -11.17 -2.17
CA GLU A 124 20.36 -11.39 -0.95
C GLU A 124 19.50 -11.40 0.31
N ARG A 125 18.54 -10.47 0.41
CA ARG A 125 17.76 -10.25 1.63
C ARG A 125 16.43 -9.54 1.39
N SER A 126 15.62 -9.43 2.46
CA SER A 126 14.35 -8.74 2.45
C SER A 126 14.24 -7.73 3.59
N TRP A 127 13.40 -6.71 3.38
CA TRP A 127 13.06 -5.66 4.34
C TRP A 127 11.55 -5.51 4.41
N GLN A 128 11.06 -5.10 5.56
CA GLN A 128 9.64 -4.80 5.76
C GLN A 128 9.46 -3.58 6.65
N LYS A 129 8.45 -2.77 6.35
CA LYS A 129 8.03 -1.63 7.16
C LYS A 129 6.53 -1.48 7.08
N ASP A 130 5.89 -1.03 8.16
CA ASP A 130 4.48 -0.67 8.14
C ASP A 130 4.24 0.74 8.65
N VAL A 131 3.21 1.38 8.13
CA VAL A 131 2.74 2.72 8.52
C VAL A 131 1.29 2.63 8.94
N VAL A 132 0.98 3.23 10.08
CA VAL A 132 -0.39 3.31 10.62
C VAL A 132 -0.86 4.75 10.55
N SER A 133 -1.93 4.97 9.81
CA SER A 133 -2.62 6.25 9.71
C SER A 133 -4.00 6.16 10.35
N THR A 134 -4.54 7.29 10.81
CA THR A 134 -5.91 7.37 11.33
C THR A 134 -6.72 8.28 10.43
N VAL A 135 -7.90 7.81 10.07
CA VAL A 135 -8.85 8.52 9.21
C VAL A 135 -10.13 8.75 10.01
N GLN A 136 -10.69 9.95 9.94
CA GLN A 136 -12.01 10.25 10.47
C GLN A 136 -13.00 10.38 9.31
N MET A 137 -14.03 9.56 9.32
CA MET A 137 -15.16 9.70 8.41
C MET A 137 -16.26 10.52 9.10
N LYS A 138 -16.83 11.51 8.41
CA LYS A 138 -17.99 12.25 8.92
C LYS A 138 -19.20 11.32 9.05
N ARG A 139 -20.24 11.74 9.79
CA ARG A 139 -21.51 11.03 9.77
C ARG A 139 -22.10 11.15 8.36
N LEU A 140 -22.40 10.02 7.73
CA LEU A 140 -23.02 9.94 6.42
C LEU A 140 -24.53 9.96 6.57
N SER A 141 -25.21 10.76 5.75
CA SER A 141 -26.66 10.64 5.54
C SER A 141 -26.95 9.45 4.61
N SER A 142 -28.20 8.98 4.64
CA SER A 142 -28.62 7.90 3.72
C SER A 142 -28.44 8.29 2.26
N LYS A 143 -28.70 9.55 1.90
CA LYS A 143 -28.51 10.04 0.53
C LYS A 143 -27.05 10.01 0.09
N GLU A 144 -26.12 10.40 0.94
CA GLU A 144 -24.68 10.36 0.66
C GLU A 144 -24.18 8.92 0.54
N LEU A 145 -24.62 8.05 1.43
CA LEU A 145 -24.27 6.64 1.41
C LEU A 145 -24.72 5.98 0.10
N GLU A 146 -26.00 6.12 -0.26
CA GLU A 146 -26.51 5.54 -1.50
C GLU A 146 -25.88 6.16 -2.75
N GLY A 147 -25.72 7.49 -2.78
CA GLY A 147 -25.05 8.18 -3.87
C GLY A 147 -23.62 7.69 -4.07
N TYR A 148 -22.87 7.46 -2.99
CA TYR A 148 -21.51 6.92 -3.09
C TYR A 148 -21.52 5.47 -3.58
N LEU A 149 -22.40 4.63 -3.06
CA LEU A 149 -22.48 3.22 -3.48
C LEU A 149 -22.80 3.11 -4.98
N CYS A 150 -23.63 3.99 -5.52
CA CYS A 150 -23.94 4.03 -6.96
C CYS A 150 -22.74 4.38 -7.84
N THR A 151 -21.68 5.04 -7.31
CA THR A 151 -20.47 5.33 -8.09
C THR A 151 -19.66 4.09 -8.41
N GLY A 152 -19.83 3.01 -7.67
CA GLY A 152 -18.98 1.82 -7.78
C GLY A 152 -17.54 2.00 -7.23
N ASP A 153 -17.19 3.19 -6.72
CA ASP A 153 -15.82 3.50 -6.25
C ASP A 153 -15.40 2.67 -5.02
N TRP A 154 -16.32 1.98 -4.38
CA TRP A 154 -16.05 1.07 -3.27
C TRP A 154 -15.39 -0.24 -3.68
N GLN A 155 -15.48 -0.64 -4.96
CA GLN A 155 -14.94 -1.90 -5.46
C GLN A 155 -13.42 -1.95 -5.30
N ASP A 156 -12.90 -3.14 -4.97
CA ASP A 156 -11.47 -3.42 -4.78
C ASP A 156 -10.74 -2.54 -3.76
N LYS A 157 -11.47 -1.94 -2.82
CA LYS A 157 -10.92 -1.09 -1.78
C LYS A 157 -11.21 -1.62 -0.38
N ALA A 158 -10.16 -1.77 0.43
CA ALA A 158 -10.31 -2.13 1.84
C ALA A 158 -11.23 -1.13 2.56
N GLY A 159 -12.17 -1.63 3.35
CA GLY A 159 -13.18 -0.79 4.01
C GLY A 159 -14.24 -0.19 3.08
N GLY A 160 -14.21 -0.51 1.79
CA GLY A 160 -15.20 -0.05 0.80
C GLY A 160 -15.08 1.42 0.42
N TYR A 161 -13.88 2.04 0.52
CA TYR A 161 -13.70 3.43 0.08
C TYR A 161 -12.25 3.73 -0.37
N GLY A 162 -12.11 4.77 -1.21
CA GLY A 162 -10.82 5.33 -1.61
C GLY A 162 -10.74 6.82 -1.28
N ILE A 163 -9.76 7.22 -0.45
CA ILE A 163 -9.61 8.62 -0.01
C ILE A 163 -9.34 9.59 -1.15
N GLN A 164 -8.73 9.14 -2.23
CA GLN A 164 -8.40 9.94 -3.42
C GLN A 164 -9.58 10.08 -4.39
N GLY A 165 -10.68 9.33 -4.17
CA GLY A 165 -11.89 9.36 -4.98
C GLY A 165 -13.02 10.17 -4.32
N PRO A 166 -14.28 9.92 -4.74
CA PRO A 166 -15.44 10.63 -4.22
C PRO A 166 -15.60 10.54 -2.69
N ALA A 167 -15.13 9.44 -2.06
CA ALA A 167 -15.15 9.30 -0.61
C ALA A 167 -14.28 10.32 0.13
N GLY A 168 -13.34 10.98 -0.57
CA GLY A 168 -12.57 12.09 0.01
C GLY A 168 -13.46 13.21 0.57
N ALA A 169 -14.64 13.43 -0.03
CA ALA A 169 -15.65 14.39 0.47
C ALA A 169 -16.20 14.03 1.87
N PHE A 170 -16.02 12.80 2.31
CA PHE A 170 -16.49 12.30 3.61
C PHE A 170 -15.41 12.31 4.69
N ILE A 171 -14.18 12.67 4.33
CA ILE A 171 -13.01 12.57 5.22
C ILE A 171 -12.53 13.97 5.60
N PRO A 172 -13.03 14.54 6.71
CA PRO A 172 -12.63 15.87 7.15
C PRO A 172 -11.26 15.91 7.83
N TRP A 173 -10.73 14.75 8.22
CA TRP A 173 -9.47 14.72 8.98
C TRP A 173 -8.73 13.41 8.82
N VAL A 174 -7.40 13.52 8.72
CA VAL A 174 -6.45 12.41 8.74
C VAL A 174 -5.24 12.76 9.61
N THR A 175 -4.60 11.73 10.18
CA THR A 175 -3.25 11.86 10.75
C THR A 175 -2.40 10.68 10.30
N GLY A 176 -1.11 10.95 10.05
CA GLY A 176 -0.19 10.00 9.46
C GLY A 176 0.07 10.30 7.98
N SER A 177 0.28 9.27 7.19
CA SER A 177 0.69 9.39 5.79
C SER A 177 -0.50 9.22 4.83
N TYR A 178 -0.83 10.27 4.08
CA TYR A 178 -1.85 10.21 3.02
C TYR A 178 -1.49 9.17 1.93
N PRO A 179 -0.24 9.12 1.39
CA PRO A 179 0.15 8.08 0.44
C PRO A 179 0.04 6.67 1.03
N ALA A 180 0.30 6.48 2.33
CA ALA A 180 0.07 5.19 2.98
C ALA A 180 -1.42 4.81 3.00
N ILE A 181 -2.32 5.77 3.24
CA ILE A 181 -3.77 5.52 3.16
C ILE A 181 -4.19 5.12 1.76
N MET A 182 -3.59 5.69 0.72
CA MET A 182 -3.80 5.29 -0.67
C MET A 182 -3.24 3.90 -1.00
N GLY A 183 -2.20 3.44 -0.25
CA GLY A 183 -1.68 2.09 -0.38
C GLY A 183 -0.17 1.93 -0.56
N LEU A 184 0.62 3.03 -0.50
CA LEU A 184 2.08 2.98 -0.57
C LEU A 184 2.70 4.19 0.16
N PRO A 185 3.32 4.00 1.34
CA PRO A 185 4.00 5.09 2.07
C PRO A 185 5.30 5.48 1.36
N LEU A 186 5.33 6.66 0.73
CA LEU A 186 6.43 7.07 -0.14
C LEU A 186 7.80 7.18 0.56
N PRO A 187 7.92 7.80 1.76
CA PRO A 187 9.22 7.89 2.44
C PRO A 187 9.81 6.52 2.77
N GLU A 188 9.00 5.62 3.32
CA GLU A 188 9.43 4.27 3.69
C GLU A 188 9.73 3.43 2.45
N THR A 189 8.94 3.60 1.38
CA THR A 189 9.17 2.93 0.10
C THR A 189 10.51 3.35 -0.51
N ALA A 190 10.77 4.66 -0.60
CA ALA A 190 12.04 5.18 -1.10
C ALA A 190 13.22 4.65 -0.27
N HIS A 191 13.11 4.69 1.06
CA HIS A 191 14.15 4.18 1.95
C HIS A 191 14.44 2.70 1.73
N LEU A 192 13.41 1.84 1.65
CA LEU A 192 13.60 0.41 1.46
C LEU A 192 14.12 0.06 0.07
N LEU A 193 13.67 0.75 -0.97
CA LEU A 193 14.18 0.56 -2.33
C LEU A 193 15.65 0.96 -2.45
N GLN A 194 16.06 2.07 -1.82
CA GLN A 194 17.48 2.46 -1.76
C GLN A 194 18.32 1.45 -0.98
N ALA A 195 17.82 0.96 0.16
CA ALA A 195 18.48 -0.10 0.93
C ALA A 195 18.64 -1.41 0.13
N ALA A 196 17.71 -1.69 -0.79
CA ALA A 196 17.77 -2.83 -1.70
C ALA A 196 18.72 -2.61 -2.90
N GLY A 197 19.27 -1.40 -3.07
CA GLY A 197 20.21 -1.04 -4.11
C GLY A 197 19.61 -0.33 -5.33
N LEU A 198 18.35 0.15 -5.26
CA LEU A 198 17.77 0.96 -6.33
C LEU A 198 18.20 2.41 -6.20
N GLN A 199 18.74 2.98 -7.27
CA GLN A 199 19.06 4.41 -7.32
C GLN A 199 17.79 5.21 -7.65
N ILE A 200 17.22 5.91 -6.67
CA ILE A 200 16.01 6.72 -6.84
C ILE A 200 16.38 8.14 -7.29
N TRP A 201 17.33 8.76 -6.59
CA TRP A 201 17.76 10.13 -6.88
C TRP A 201 18.98 10.06 -7.79
N LYS A 202 18.81 10.50 -9.05
CA LYS A 202 19.93 10.64 -9.97
C LYS A 202 20.59 11.99 -9.69
N THR A 203 21.84 11.99 -9.30
CA THR A 203 22.71 13.17 -9.40
C THR A 203 23.19 13.25 -10.84
N SER A 204 22.82 14.30 -11.53
CA SER A 204 23.36 14.65 -12.86
C SER A 204 24.86 14.87 -12.82
#